data_136cc7ddc0c77297e1ec2f68fe3b685f
#
_entry.id   136cc7ddc0c77297e1ec2f68fe3b685f
#
_cell.length_a   1.000
_cell.length_b   1.000
_cell.length_c   1.000
_cell.angle_alpha   90.00
_cell.angle_beta   90.00
_cell.angle_gamma   90.00
#
_symmetry.space_group_name_H-M   'P 1'
#
loop_
_entity.id
_entity.type
_entity.pdbx_description
1 polymer ?
#
loop_
_entity_poly.entity_id
_entity_poly.type
_entity_poly.pdbx_seq_one_letter_code
_entity_poly.pdbx_strand_id
1 'polypeptide(L)'
;MFGLFKDKKKEFAKEIFGVFKPKIHVAKKIGKWKKTSTFGDVFIDDDYLLGFSNAYFGIVSKKSGYSGQDVGLILMDVYKLLDGTYSDLDKFQKIIQNYQLAKSSGSKDLILGEDHALMFFLVFTSDNDAHKFSKDPIYKDANKYFETGEFKKQSDWAKKVLPEEFSNANTLSDAPSNIIVAYRIFEQTFEKRLNKLFKI
;
A
#
# COMPACT_ATOMS: atom_id res chain seq x y z
N MET A 1 -1.86 -5.09 -32.52
CA MET A 1 -1.08 -5.74 -31.47
C MET A 1 -0.77 -4.85 -30.24
N PHE A 2 -0.62 -3.52 -30.40
CA PHE A 2 -0.36 -2.58 -29.28
C PHE A 2 -1.48 -2.45 -28.22
N GLY A 3 -2.74 -2.67 -28.57
CA GLY A 3 -3.87 -2.57 -27.63
C GLY A 3 -3.88 -3.64 -26.53
N LEU A 4 -3.55 -4.88 -26.88
CA LEU A 4 -3.56 -6.03 -25.95
C LEU A 4 -2.53 -5.91 -24.80
N PHE A 5 -1.38 -5.29 -25.06
CA PHE A 5 -0.34 -5.06 -24.03
C PHE A 5 -0.71 -3.91 -23.08
N LYS A 6 -1.42 -2.89 -23.58
CA LYS A 6 -1.87 -1.76 -22.77
C LYS A 6 -2.95 -2.20 -21.76
N ASP A 7 -3.83 -3.12 -22.15
CA ASP A 7 -4.87 -3.65 -21.29
C ASP A 7 -4.29 -4.52 -20.17
N LYS A 8 -3.28 -5.36 -20.46
CA LYS A 8 -2.60 -6.17 -19.43
C LYS A 8 -1.95 -5.34 -18.32
N LYS A 9 -1.30 -4.20 -18.66
CA LYS A 9 -0.68 -3.32 -17.66
C LYS A 9 -1.71 -2.64 -16.79
N LYS A 10 -2.84 -2.23 -17.36
CA LYS A 10 -3.94 -1.64 -16.60
C LYS A 10 -4.60 -2.64 -15.65
N GLU A 11 -4.81 -3.88 -16.09
CA GLU A 11 -5.33 -4.94 -15.21
C GLU A 11 -4.34 -5.23 -14.09
N PHE A 12 -3.06 -5.35 -14.40
CA PHE A 12 -2.02 -5.51 -13.39
C PHE A 12 -1.98 -4.33 -12.39
N ALA A 13 -2.11 -3.09 -12.87
CA ALA A 13 -2.21 -1.92 -11.99
C ALA A 13 -3.42 -2.00 -11.03
N LYS A 14 -4.56 -2.51 -11.49
CA LYS A 14 -5.74 -2.74 -10.65
C LYS A 14 -5.48 -3.81 -9.59
N GLU A 15 -4.82 -4.90 -9.98
CA GLU A 15 -4.47 -5.99 -9.04
C GLU A 15 -3.58 -5.48 -7.91
N ILE A 16 -2.45 -4.85 -8.24
CA ILE A 16 -1.51 -4.37 -7.22
C ILE A 16 -2.09 -3.23 -6.37
N PHE A 17 -2.97 -2.40 -6.93
CA PHE A 17 -3.72 -1.40 -6.17
C PHE A 17 -4.76 -2.03 -5.24
N GLY A 18 -5.19 -3.25 -5.52
CA GLY A 18 -6.22 -3.97 -4.76
C GLY A 18 -5.91 -4.05 -3.26
N VAL A 19 -4.64 -4.19 -2.89
CA VAL A 19 -4.18 -4.22 -1.48
C VAL A 19 -4.51 -2.91 -0.75
N PHE A 20 -4.42 -1.78 -1.44
CA PHE A 20 -4.64 -0.44 -0.87
C PHE A 20 -6.10 0.02 -0.95
N LYS A 21 -6.82 -0.49 -1.95
CA LYS A 21 -8.17 -0.03 -2.31
C LYS A 21 -9.14 0.09 -1.14
N PRO A 22 -9.28 -0.91 -0.24
CA PRO A 22 -10.23 -0.82 0.88
C PRO A 22 -9.92 0.36 1.79
N LYS A 23 -8.64 0.54 2.15
CA LYS A 23 -8.20 1.60 3.07
C LYS A 23 -8.29 2.99 2.43
N ILE A 24 -7.91 3.10 1.17
CA ILE A 24 -8.07 4.34 0.38
C ILE A 24 -9.55 4.70 0.25
N HIS A 25 -10.43 3.73 0.01
CA HIS A 25 -11.87 3.97 -0.09
C HIS A 25 -12.44 4.51 1.22
N VAL A 26 -12.10 3.92 2.36
CA VAL A 26 -12.50 4.40 3.69
C VAL A 26 -11.99 5.82 3.92
N ALA A 27 -10.69 6.06 3.65
CA ALA A 27 -10.10 7.39 3.82
C ALA A 27 -10.80 8.45 2.95
N LYS A 28 -11.13 8.15 1.71
CA LYS A 28 -11.91 9.05 0.84
C LYS A 28 -13.31 9.32 1.36
N LYS A 29 -13.98 8.32 1.91
CA LYS A 29 -15.38 8.41 2.32
C LYS A 29 -15.57 9.20 3.61
N ILE A 30 -14.72 8.99 4.62
CA ILE A 30 -14.89 9.56 5.96
C ILE A 30 -13.74 10.45 6.42
N GLY A 31 -12.63 10.47 5.70
CA GLY A 31 -11.45 11.28 6.01
C GLY A 31 -11.73 12.78 5.89
N LYS A 32 -10.94 13.56 6.63
CA LYS A 32 -11.04 15.03 6.67
C LYS A 32 -9.74 15.64 6.15
N TRP A 33 -9.82 16.46 5.14
CA TRP A 33 -8.69 17.24 4.61
C TRP A 33 -9.16 18.64 4.19
N LYS A 34 -8.21 19.49 3.82
CA LYS A 34 -8.53 20.87 3.41
C LYS A 34 -9.34 20.86 2.11
N LYS A 35 -10.45 21.62 2.09
CA LYS A 35 -11.33 21.72 0.91
C LYS A 35 -10.68 22.24 -0.37
N THR A 36 -9.50 22.89 -0.26
CA THR A 36 -8.74 23.44 -1.38
C THR A 36 -7.83 22.42 -2.08
N SER A 37 -7.73 21.20 -1.54
CA SER A 37 -6.87 20.13 -2.07
C SER A 37 -7.71 18.91 -2.42
N THR A 38 -7.27 18.12 -3.41
CA THR A 38 -7.85 16.79 -3.67
C THR A 38 -7.30 15.78 -2.67
N PHE A 39 -7.95 14.63 -2.55
CA PHE A 39 -7.43 13.50 -1.76
C PHE A 39 -6.03 13.10 -2.24
N GLY A 40 -5.87 13.03 -3.55
CA GLY A 40 -4.59 12.67 -4.15
C GLY A 40 -3.48 13.67 -3.83
N ASP A 41 -3.75 14.99 -3.87
CA ASP A 41 -2.75 16.00 -3.52
C ASP A 41 -2.28 15.83 -2.07
N VAL A 42 -3.19 15.64 -1.12
CA VAL A 42 -2.83 15.42 0.29
C VAL A 42 -2.02 14.14 0.46
N PHE A 43 -2.36 13.08 -0.30
CA PHE A 43 -1.66 11.81 -0.25
C PHE A 43 -0.22 11.93 -0.75
N ILE A 44 -0.01 12.57 -1.90
CA ILE A 44 1.33 12.68 -2.51
C ILE A 44 2.22 13.75 -1.87
N ASP A 45 1.65 14.66 -1.09
CA ASP A 45 2.39 15.63 -0.29
C ASP A 45 2.89 15.02 1.04
N ASP A 46 2.47 13.80 1.38
CA ASP A 46 3.00 13.04 2.52
C ASP A 46 4.15 12.13 2.06
N ASP A 47 5.37 12.49 2.40
CA ASP A 47 6.59 11.78 1.98
C ASP A 47 6.56 10.29 2.33
N TYR A 48 5.98 9.92 3.49
CA TYR A 48 5.91 8.53 3.91
C TYR A 48 4.98 7.71 3.00
N LEU A 49 3.75 8.19 2.75
CA LEU A 49 2.80 7.51 1.87
C LEU A 49 3.31 7.44 0.44
N LEU A 50 3.98 8.51 -0.02
CA LEU A 50 4.62 8.57 -1.33
C LEU A 50 5.75 7.54 -1.44
N GLY A 51 6.63 7.45 -0.42
CA GLY A 51 7.72 6.47 -0.36
C GLY A 51 7.20 5.04 -0.34
N PHE A 52 6.25 4.75 0.55
CA PHE A 52 5.64 3.42 0.66
C PHE A 52 5.00 2.98 -0.66
N SER A 53 4.19 3.84 -1.27
CA SER A 53 3.46 3.52 -2.50
C SER A 53 4.42 3.29 -3.68
N ASN A 54 5.37 4.20 -3.92
CA ASN A 54 6.32 4.06 -5.02
C ASN A 54 7.19 2.82 -4.87
N ALA A 55 7.69 2.54 -3.66
CA ALA A 55 8.51 1.36 -3.41
C ALA A 55 7.70 0.07 -3.62
N TYR A 56 6.51 -0.04 -3.01
CA TYR A 56 5.68 -1.23 -3.15
C TYR A 56 5.32 -1.50 -4.61
N PHE A 57 4.71 -0.54 -5.31
CA PHE A 57 4.29 -0.74 -6.69
C PHE A 57 5.48 -0.97 -7.62
N GLY A 58 6.61 -0.29 -7.39
CA GLY A 58 7.84 -0.48 -8.16
C GLY A 58 8.44 -1.88 -7.97
N ILE A 59 8.48 -2.38 -6.72
CA ILE A 59 9.01 -3.73 -6.41
C ILE A 59 8.12 -4.80 -7.04
N VAL A 60 6.80 -4.72 -6.83
CA VAL A 60 5.85 -5.71 -7.37
C VAL A 60 5.92 -5.73 -8.90
N SER A 61 5.96 -4.56 -9.55
CA SER A 61 6.08 -4.49 -11.02
C SER A 61 7.36 -5.14 -11.53
N LYS A 62 8.50 -4.85 -10.91
CA LYS A 62 9.79 -5.44 -11.29
C LYS A 62 9.83 -6.95 -11.08
N LYS A 63 9.33 -7.45 -9.95
CA LYS A 63 9.24 -8.88 -9.65
C LYS A 63 8.30 -9.62 -10.60
N SER A 64 7.31 -8.93 -11.17
CA SER A 64 6.41 -9.44 -12.20
C SER A 64 6.97 -9.32 -13.63
N GLY A 65 8.24 -8.96 -13.77
CA GLY A 65 8.95 -8.93 -15.05
C GLY A 65 8.84 -7.62 -15.83
N TYR A 66 8.21 -6.59 -15.26
CA TYR A 66 8.18 -5.25 -15.88
C TYR A 66 9.46 -4.46 -15.58
N SER A 67 9.90 -3.64 -16.52
CA SER A 67 11.11 -2.83 -16.37
C SER A 67 10.99 -1.47 -17.06
N GLY A 68 11.86 -0.53 -16.70
CA GLY A 68 12.01 0.76 -17.35
C GLY A 68 10.68 1.51 -17.51
N GLN A 69 10.32 1.84 -18.73
CA GLN A 69 9.12 2.61 -19.07
C GLN A 69 7.82 1.91 -18.65
N ASP A 70 7.78 0.57 -18.65
CA ASP A 70 6.59 -0.19 -18.29
C ASP A 70 6.22 0.01 -16.81
N VAL A 71 7.20 0.04 -15.92
CA VAL A 71 6.98 0.36 -14.51
C VAL A 71 6.39 1.76 -14.36
N GLY A 72 6.91 2.74 -15.09
CA GLY A 72 6.37 4.10 -15.09
C GLY A 72 4.90 4.17 -15.53
N LEU A 73 4.53 3.44 -16.57
CA LEU A 73 3.13 3.37 -17.04
C LEU A 73 2.20 2.70 -16.01
N ILE A 74 2.67 1.63 -15.37
CA ILE A 74 1.91 0.95 -14.31
C ILE A 74 1.72 1.89 -13.12
N LEU A 75 2.75 2.59 -12.68
CA LEU A 75 2.66 3.58 -11.60
C LEU A 75 1.65 4.69 -11.94
N MET A 76 1.69 5.20 -13.17
CA MET A 76 0.71 6.21 -13.62
C MET A 76 -0.73 5.67 -13.53
N ASP A 77 -0.98 4.44 -13.98
CA ASP A 77 -2.31 3.82 -13.89
C ASP A 77 -2.75 3.58 -12.44
N VAL A 78 -1.82 3.20 -11.54
CA VAL A 78 -2.10 3.06 -10.10
C VAL A 78 -2.48 4.40 -9.47
N TYR A 79 -1.73 5.48 -9.73
CA TYR A 79 -2.07 6.79 -9.19
C TYR A 79 -3.38 7.34 -9.76
N LYS A 80 -3.72 7.00 -10.99
CA LYS A 80 -5.03 7.28 -11.57
C LYS A 80 -6.17 6.54 -10.83
N LEU A 81 -5.93 5.34 -10.32
CA LEU A 81 -6.88 4.62 -9.46
C LEU A 81 -6.96 5.25 -8.07
N LEU A 82 -5.84 5.77 -7.56
CA LEU A 82 -5.80 6.51 -6.31
C LEU A 82 -6.68 7.77 -6.38
N ASP A 83 -6.49 8.56 -7.43
CA ASP A 83 -7.30 9.76 -7.69
C ASP A 83 -7.41 9.98 -9.19
N GLY A 84 -8.64 9.97 -9.72
CA GLY A 84 -8.91 10.15 -11.14
C GLY A 84 -8.35 11.45 -11.75
N THR A 85 -7.99 12.43 -10.91
CA THR A 85 -7.35 13.68 -11.36
C THR A 85 -5.93 13.47 -11.88
N TYR A 86 -5.26 12.36 -11.51
CA TYR A 86 -3.94 11.97 -12.05
C TYR A 86 -3.99 11.26 -13.40
N SER A 87 -5.04 11.51 -14.16
CA SER A 87 -5.15 10.99 -15.54
C SER A 87 -4.19 11.65 -16.52
N ASP A 88 -3.67 12.85 -16.19
CA ASP A 88 -2.82 13.66 -17.03
C ASP A 88 -1.34 13.42 -16.75
N LEU A 89 -0.52 13.50 -17.78
CA LEU A 89 0.93 13.37 -17.68
C LEU A 89 1.53 14.42 -16.75
N ASP A 90 1.05 15.65 -16.81
CA ASP A 90 1.56 16.76 -15.98
C ASP A 90 1.36 16.50 -14.48
N LYS A 91 0.19 15.94 -14.12
CA LYS A 91 -0.07 15.58 -12.72
C LYS A 91 0.77 14.38 -12.25
N PHE A 92 1.02 13.43 -13.14
CA PHE A 92 1.93 12.33 -12.82
C PHE A 92 3.38 12.83 -12.66
N GLN A 93 3.81 13.82 -13.45
CA GLN A 93 5.11 14.47 -13.29
C GLN A 93 5.26 15.12 -11.90
N LYS A 94 4.19 15.70 -11.34
CA LYS A 94 4.20 16.23 -9.97
C LYS A 94 4.55 15.14 -8.94
N ILE A 95 4.03 13.93 -9.09
CA ILE A 95 4.35 12.79 -8.21
C ILE A 95 5.85 12.46 -8.29
N ILE A 96 6.38 12.38 -9.51
CA ILE A 96 7.80 12.10 -9.74
C ILE A 96 8.66 13.21 -9.13
N GLN A 97 8.29 14.47 -9.33
CA GLN A 97 9.01 15.63 -8.77
C GLN A 97 9.00 15.61 -7.25
N ASN A 98 7.83 15.40 -6.61
CA ASN A 98 7.74 15.32 -5.14
C ASN A 98 8.62 14.20 -4.61
N TYR A 99 8.58 13.02 -5.24
CA TYR A 99 9.43 11.89 -4.86
C TYR A 99 10.93 12.22 -4.99
N GLN A 100 11.34 12.83 -6.10
CA GLN A 100 12.74 13.21 -6.33
C GLN A 100 13.21 14.30 -5.35
N LEU A 101 12.36 15.29 -5.05
CA LEU A 101 12.64 16.33 -4.07
C LEU A 101 12.81 15.75 -2.66
N ALA A 102 11.88 14.91 -2.23
CA ALA A 102 11.96 14.23 -0.94
C ALA A 102 13.22 13.35 -0.84
N LYS A 103 13.56 12.65 -1.92
CA LYS A 103 14.76 11.79 -1.99
C LYS A 103 16.06 12.62 -1.95
N SER A 104 16.15 13.70 -2.71
CA SER A 104 17.33 14.58 -2.75
C SER A 104 17.53 15.36 -1.45
N SER A 105 16.46 15.70 -0.74
CA SER A 105 16.51 16.33 0.59
C SER A 105 16.82 15.37 1.73
N GLY A 106 16.90 14.06 1.46
CA GLY A 106 17.13 13.05 2.48
C GLY A 106 15.93 12.89 3.45
N SER A 107 14.71 13.05 2.96
CA SER A 107 13.50 12.90 3.77
C SER A 107 13.48 11.57 4.51
N LYS A 108 13.52 11.62 5.85
CA LYS A 108 13.47 10.44 6.70
C LYS A 108 12.13 9.70 6.57
N ASP A 109 11.05 10.42 6.39
CA ASP A 109 9.72 9.85 6.20
C ASP A 109 9.64 9.08 4.88
N LEU A 110 10.22 9.61 3.79
CA LEU A 110 10.28 8.89 2.51
C LEU A 110 11.04 7.57 2.65
N ILE A 111 12.24 7.60 3.21
CA ILE A 111 13.09 6.42 3.41
C ILE A 111 12.38 5.40 4.29
N LEU A 112 11.76 5.84 5.39
CA LEU A 112 10.99 4.96 6.27
C LEU A 112 9.81 4.32 5.54
N GLY A 113 9.12 5.06 4.68
CA GLY A 113 8.04 4.53 3.85
C GLY A 113 8.53 3.46 2.87
N GLU A 114 9.67 3.70 2.21
CA GLU A 114 10.31 2.72 1.31
C GLU A 114 10.70 1.44 2.06
N ASP A 115 11.32 1.55 3.23
CA ASP A 115 11.74 0.41 4.07
C ASP A 115 10.55 -0.43 4.54
N HIS A 116 9.47 0.22 4.99
CA HIS A 116 8.26 -0.48 5.42
C HIS A 116 7.53 -1.16 4.25
N ALA A 117 7.56 -0.57 3.06
CA ALA A 117 7.01 -1.19 1.85
C ALA A 117 7.80 -2.45 1.46
N LEU A 118 9.12 -2.39 1.56
CA LEU A 118 9.99 -3.53 1.30
C LEU A 118 9.75 -4.65 2.33
N MET A 119 9.67 -4.31 3.62
CA MET A 119 9.36 -5.26 4.69
C MET A 119 8.02 -5.94 4.44
N PHE A 120 6.97 -5.16 4.17
CA PHE A 120 5.64 -5.67 3.86
C PHE A 120 5.69 -6.64 2.67
N PHE A 121 6.34 -6.26 1.57
CA PHE A 121 6.42 -7.08 0.37
C PHE A 121 7.16 -8.41 0.62
N LEU A 122 8.32 -8.37 1.26
CA LEU A 122 9.14 -9.57 1.51
C LEU A 122 8.41 -10.56 2.43
N VAL A 123 7.72 -10.07 3.46
CA VAL A 123 6.92 -10.91 4.34
C VAL A 123 5.72 -11.48 3.59
N PHE A 124 5.00 -10.65 2.83
CA PHE A 124 3.84 -11.07 2.05
C PHE A 124 4.16 -12.20 1.07
N THR A 125 5.32 -12.13 0.42
CA THR A 125 5.77 -13.13 -0.56
C THR A 125 6.55 -14.30 0.06
N SER A 126 6.70 -14.35 1.38
CA SER A 126 7.56 -15.34 2.07
C SER A 126 9.01 -15.35 1.55
N ASP A 127 9.52 -14.18 1.16
CA ASP A 127 10.89 -14.06 0.67
C ASP A 127 11.88 -14.27 1.83
N ASN A 128 12.94 -15.06 1.59
CA ASN A 128 13.96 -15.36 2.61
C ASN A 128 14.63 -14.09 3.16
N ASP A 129 14.67 -13.02 2.38
CA ASP A 129 15.23 -11.73 2.80
C ASP A 129 14.40 -11.01 3.90
N ALA A 130 13.18 -11.48 4.19
CA ALA A 130 12.37 -10.93 5.28
C ALA A 130 13.07 -10.99 6.65
N HIS A 131 14.00 -11.94 6.86
CA HIS A 131 14.76 -12.05 8.11
C HIS A 131 15.60 -10.80 8.43
N LYS A 132 15.93 -9.98 7.43
CA LYS A 132 16.66 -8.71 7.60
C LYS A 132 15.93 -7.76 8.54
N PHE A 133 14.62 -7.87 8.61
CA PHE A 133 13.76 -7.06 9.51
C PHE A 133 13.53 -7.69 10.89
N SER A 134 14.19 -8.80 11.23
CA SER A 134 13.99 -9.52 12.51
C SER A 134 14.25 -8.66 13.76
N LYS A 135 14.99 -7.57 13.64
CA LYS A 135 15.25 -6.61 14.74
C LYS A 135 14.25 -5.44 14.75
N ASP A 136 13.49 -5.24 13.67
CA ASP A 136 12.53 -4.15 13.57
C ASP A 136 11.36 -4.34 14.57
N PRO A 137 10.98 -3.30 15.33
CA PRO A 137 9.91 -3.39 16.30
C PRO A 137 8.54 -3.76 15.70
N ILE A 138 8.23 -3.25 14.49
CA ILE A 138 6.98 -3.53 13.79
C ILE A 138 6.94 -4.99 13.34
N TYR A 139 8.03 -5.49 12.79
CA TYR A 139 8.16 -6.90 12.41
C TYR A 139 7.99 -7.83 13.64
N LYS A 140 8.63 -7.50 14.76
CA LYS A 140 8.50 -8.27 16.02
C LYS A 140 7.06 -8.26 16.54
N ASP A 141 6.41 -7.11 16.56
CA ASP A 141 5.00 -7.01 17.00
C ASP A 141 4.08 -7.81 16.09
N ALA A 142 4.28 -7.74 14.77
CA ALA A 142 3.49 -8.48 13.81
C ALA A 142 3.63 -10.01 13.97
N ASN A 143 4.84 -10.52 14.21
CA ASN A 143 5.04 -11.94 14.52
C ASN A 143 4.39 -12.33 15.85
N LYS A 144 4.57 -11.52 16.91
CA LYS A 144 3.91 -11.74 18.20
C LYS A 144 2.38 -11.78 18.07
N TYR A 145 1.81 -10.88 17.29
CA TYR A 145 0.37 -10.85 16.98
C TYR A 145 -0.11 -12.17 16.37
N PHE A 146 0.69 -12.76 15.48
CA PHE A 146 0.41 -14.09 14.92
C PHE A 146 0.58 -15.20 15.98
N GLU A 147 1.71 -15.24 16.67
CA GLU A 147 2.05 -16.28 17.66
C GLU A 147 1.06 -16.34 18.81
N THR A 148 0.58 -15.20 19.30
CA THR A 148 -0.41 -15.12 20.38
C THR A 148 -1.84 -15.43 19.94
N GLY A 149 -2.09 -15.54 18.63
CA GLY A 149 -3.41 -15.76 18.08
C GLY A 149 -4.38 -14.59 18.22
N GLU A 150 -3.88 -13.38 18.51
CA GLU A 150 -4.73 -12.18 18.63
C GLU A 150 -5.55 -11.91 17.38
N PHE A 151 -5.00 -12.24 16.19
CA PHE A 151 -5.71 -12.10 14.91
C PHE A 151 -7.01 -12.93 14.86
N LYS A 152 -7.08 -14.08 15.56
CA LYS A 152 -8.29 -14.91 15.64
C LYS A 152 -9.39 -14.18 16.39
N LYS A 153 -9.07 -13.52 17.50
CA LYS A 153 -10.03 -12.75 18.30
C LYS A 153 -10.65 -11.61 17.48
N GLN A 154 -9.83 -10.90 16.70
CA GLN A 154 -10.32 -9.83 15.82
C GLN A 154 -11.19 -10.39 14.67
N SER A 155 -10.78 -11.52 14.08
CA SER A 155 -11.56 -12.18 13.04
C SER A 155 -12.90 -12.67 13.56
N ASP A 156 -12.96 -13.26 14.74
CA ASP A 156 -14.21 -13.74 15.37
C ASP A 156 -15.14 -12.56 15.74
N TRP A 157 -14.56 -11.45 16.18
CA TRP A 157 -15.32 -10.22 16.41
C TRP A 157 -15.89 -9.65 15.09
N ALA A 158 -15.07 -9.58 14.05
CA ALA A 158 -15.48 -9.09 12.74
C ALA A 158 -16.61 -9.93 12.14
N LYS A 159 -16.56 -11.26 12.26
CA LYS A 159 -17.63 -12.18 11.84
C LYS A 159 -18.96 -11.91 12.56
N LYS A 160 -18.90 -11.46 13.82
CA LYS A 160 -20.12 -11.19 14.63
C LYS A 160 -20.75 -9.84 14.35
N VAL A 161 -19.96 -8.87 13.89
CA VAL A 161 -20.38 -7.44 13.81
C VAL A 161 -20.57 -6.99 12.36
N LEU A 162 -19.90 -7.61 11.39
CA LEU A 162 -20.02 -7.25 9.97
C LEU A 162 -21.23 -7.94 9.33
N PRO A 163 -21.95 -7.25 8.41
CA PRO A 163 -22.99 -7.85 7.61
C PRO A 163 -22.53 -9.10 6.87
N GLU A 164 -23.43 -10.05 6.64
CA GLU A 164 -23.17 -11.37 6.05
C GLU A 164 -22.42 -11.31 4.71
N GLU A 165 -22.67 -10.28 3.91
CA GLU A 165 -21.96 -9.96 2.66
C GLU A 165 -20.45 -9.71 2.82
N PHE A 166 -19.98 -9.35 4.03
CA PHE A 166 -18.55 -9.18 4.38
C PHE A 166 -18.02 -10.37 5.19
N SER A 167 -18.88 -11.19 5.78
CA SER A 167 -18.49 -12.34 6.59
C SER A 167 -17.95 -13.51 5.76
N ASN A 168 -18.28 -13.57 4.46
CA ASN A 168 -17.78 -14.55 3.49
C ASN A 168 -16.43 -14.18 2.86
N ALA A 169 -15.89 -12.97 3.13
CA ALA A 169 -14.50 -12.69 2.83
C ALA A 169 -13.64 -13.66 3.65
N ASN A 170 -12.84 -14.50 2.98
CA ASN A 170 -11.88 -15.43 3.60
C ASN A 170 -11.27 -14.79 4.83
N THR A 171 -11.66 -15.28 5.99
CA THR A 171 -11.25 -14.66 7.24
C THR A 171 -9.76 -14.86 7.42
N LEU A 172 -9.06 -13.85 7.91
CA LEU A 172 -7.63 -13.93 8.25
C LEU A 172 -7.28 -15.16 9.09
N SER A 173 -8.28 -15.77 9.79
CA SER A 173 -8.08 -16.99 10.57
C SER A 173 -7.54 -18.17 9.78
N ASP A 174 -7.83 -18.24 8.49
CA ASP A 174 -7.45 -19.35 7.62
C ASP A 174 -6.31 -18.97 6.64
N ALA A 175 -5.82 -17.73 6.74
CA ALA A 175 -4.73 -17.25 5.90
C ALA A 175 -3.38 -17.84 6.34
N PRO A 176 -2.44 -18.05 5.40
CA PRO A 176 -1.06 -18.39 5.75
C PRO A 176 -0.42 -17.37 6.69
N SER A 177 0.50 -17.83 7.55
CA SER A 177 1.15 -16.99 8.58
C SER A 177 1.78 -15.71 8.02
N ASN A 178 2.45 -15.83 6.88
CA ASN A 178 3.07 -14.68 6.21
C ASN A 178 2.06 -13.61 5.80
N ILE A 179 0.85 -14.00 5.38
CA ILE A 179 -0.22 -13.07 5.02
C ILE A 179 -0.72 -12.32 6.27
N ILE A 180 -0.90 -13.03 7.39
CA ILE A 180 -1.35 -12.42 8.65
C ILE A 180 -0.31 -11.43 9.17
N VAL A 181 0.97 -11.83 9.17
CA VAL A 181 2.08 -10.97 9.61
C VAL A 181 2.21 -9.75 8.68
N ALA A 182 2.15 -9.95 7.36
CA ALA A 182 2.21 -8.85 6.39
C ALA A 182 1.04 -7.88 6.57
N TYR A 183 -0.18 -8.39 6.77
CA TYR A 183 -1.35 -7.54 7.01
C TYR A 183 -1.16 -6.68 8.27
N ARG A 184 -0.63 -7.25 9.36
CA ARG A 184 -0.34 -6.50 10.59
C ARG A 184 0.73 -5.44 10.38
N ILE A 185 1.77 -5.72 9.59
CA ILE A 185 2.76 -4.71 9.18
C ILE A 185 2.07 -3.57 8.42
N PHE A 186 1.20 -3.89 7.47
CA PHE A 186 0.48 -2.88 6.69
C PHE A 186 -0.41 -1.99 7.58
N GLU A 187 -1.14 -2.57 8.54
CA GLU A 187 -1.94 -1.82 9.51
C GLU A 187 -1.10 -0.84 10.34
N GLN A 188 0.02 -1.31 10.88
CA GLN A 188 0.87 -0.52 11.75
C GLN A 188 1.69 0.56 11.02
N THR A 189 1.84 0.41 9.73
CA THR A 189 2.63 1.29 8.87
C THR A 189 1.76 2.18 8.01
N PHE A 190 1.42 1.71 6.82
CA PHE A 190 0.67 2.47 5.83
C PHE A 190 -0.70 2.94 6.34
N GLU A 191 -1.50 2.02 6.87
CA GLU A 191 -2.85 2.36 7.31
C GLU A 191 -2.83 3.34 8.50
N LYS A 192 -1.96 3.13 9.47
CA LYS A 192 -1.80 4.05 10.60
C LYS A 192 -1.40 5.46 10.14
N ARG A 193 -0.50 5.58 9.16
CA ARG A 193 -0.12 6.89 8.60
C ARG A 193 -1.29 7.52 7.85
N LEU A 194 -1.99 6.73 7.03
CA LEU A 194 -3.17 7.18 6.30
C LEU A 194 -4.25 7.71 7.25
N ASN A 195 -4.58 6.94 8.29
CA ASN A 195 -5.58 7.31 9.28
C ASN A 195 -5.20 8.60 10.03
N LYS A 196 -3.94 8.76 10.40
CA LYS A 196 -3.43 9.98 11.03
C LYS A 196 -3.56 11.19 10.09
N LEU A 197 -3.19 11.03 8.82
CA LEU A 197 -3.21 12.12 7.84
C LEU A 197 -4.64 12.60 7.55
N PHE A 198 -5.56 11.66 7.38
CA PHE A 198 -6.96 11.94 7.04
C PHE A 198 -7.89 12.01 8.26
N LYS A 199 -7.36 11.93 9.48
CA LYS A 199 -8.09 12.05 10.76
C LYS A 199 -9.29 11.07 10.85
N ILE A 200 -9.03 9.80 10.54
CA ILE A 200 -9.99 8.69 10.61
C ILE A 200 -9.90 8.02 11.97
#